data_a8ca8823e3a9ed42577f7d03d9379c37
#
_entry.id   a8ca8823e3a9ed42577f7d03d9379c37
#
_cell.length_a   1.000
_cell.length_b   1.000
_cell.length_c   1.000
_cell.angle_alpha   90.00
_cell.angle_beta   90.00
_cell.angle_gamma   90.00
#
_symmetry.space_group_name_H-M   'P 1'
#
loop_
_entity.id
_entity.type
_entity.pdbx_description
1 polymer ?
#
loop_
_entity_poly.entity_id
_entity_poly.type
_entity_poly.pdbx_seq_one_letter_code
_entity_poly.pdbx_strand_id
1 'polypeptide(L)'
;MSDRELLKRLGSGEAIDELASGCGWDRAAFDEWWSKVAVSRLPDFESTLDVQVEAGVRIVRDDRGIPHVLAENDTDLFLGFGLAMAQDRLFQLDYLRRKGLGRLAEILGSDGLETDLIARTVGLNRIAAAHWAVLPEEARRLTESFA
;
A
#
# COMPACT_ATOMS: atom_id res chain seq x y z
N MET A 1 23.43 -12.03 7.04
CA MET A 1 22.08 -11.59 7.47
C MET A 1 21.20 -11.49 6.24
N SER A 2 19.92 -11.92 6.28
CA SER A 2 19.04 -11.87 5.11
C SER A 2 18.42 -10.48 4.95
N ASP A 3 18.04 -10.09 3.70
CA ASP A 3 17.35 -8.81 3.45
C ASP A 3 16.07 -8.68 4.28
N ARG A 4 15.34 -9.80 4.47
CA ARG A 4 14.12 -9.81 5.30
C ARG A 4 14.40 -9.43 6.76
N GLU A 5 15.51 -9.88 7.31
CA GLU A 5 15.92 -9.57 8.68
C GLU A 5 16.30 -8.08 8.81
N LEU A 6 17.08 -7.56 7.85
CA LEU A 6 17.48 -6.16 7.80
C LEU A 6 16.27 -5.23 7.69
N LEU A 7 15.34 -5.57 6.81
CA LEU A 7 14.09 -4.80 6.64
C LEU A 7 13.21 -4.83 7.89
N LYS A 8 13.17 -5.97 8.60
CA LYS A 8 12.43 -6.08 9.86
C LYS A 8 13.03 -5.18 10.95
N ARG A 9 14.37 -5.12 11.05
CA ARG A 9 15.08 -4.24 12.00
C ARG A 9 14.81 -2.76 11.67
N LEU A 10 14.92 -2.35 10.41
CA LEU A 10 14.55 -0.99 9.97
C LEU A 10 13.08 -0.68 10.28
N GLY A 11 12.18 -1.61 9.98
CA GLY A 11 10.75 -1.45 10.25
C GLY A 11 10.41 -1.40 11.74
N SER A 12 11.28 -1.90 12.62
CA SER A 12 11.14 -1.76 14.08
C SER A 12 11.73 -0.47 14.63
N GLY A 13 12.28 0.42 13.77
CA GLY A 13 12.79 1.72 14.15
C GLY A 13 14.27 1.75 14.49
N GLU A 14 15.03 0.69 14.14
CA GLU A 14 16.48 0.72 14.34
C GLU A 14 17.14 1.78 13.45
N ALA A 15 18.07 2.53 14.02
CA ALA A 15 18.77 3.58 13.29
C ALA A 15 19.64 2.99 12.17
N ILE A 16 19.65 3.66 11.00
CA ILE A 16 20.41 3.20 9.83
C ILE A 16 21.89 3.01 10.16
N ASP A 17 22.47 3.93 10.91
CA ASP A 17 23.90 3.87 11.26
C ASP A 17 24.24 2.69 12.19
N GLU A 18 23.32 2.34 13.09
CA GLU A 18 23.46 1.17 13.97
C GLU A 18 23.35 -0.13 13.18
N LEU A 19 22.38 -0.20 12.28
CA LEU A 19 22.18 -1.36 11.41
C LEU A 19 23.39 -1.55 10.48
N ALA A 20 23.85 -0.49 9.82
CA ALA A 20 25.02 -0.54 8.94
C ALA A 20 26.27 -1.00 9.69
N SER A 21 26.54 -0.41 10.86
CA SER A 21 27.67 -0.79 11.72
C SER A 21 27.59 -2.24 12.17
N GLY A 22 26.41 -2.72 12.51
CA GLY A 22 26.17 -4.12 12.89
C GLY A 22 26.40 -5.12 11.72
N CYS A 23 26.35 -4.64 10.48
CA CYS A 23 26.67 -5.42 9.26
C CYS A 23 28.13 -5.25 8.83
N GLY A 24 28.90 -4.37 9.46
CA GLY A 24 30.23 -4.00 9.02
C GLY A 24 30.22 -3.14 7.75
N TRP A 25 29.13 -2.41 7.51
CA TRP A 25 28.93 -1.54 6.35
C TRP A 25 29.20 -0.08 6.72
N ASP A 26 29.74 0.63 5.76
CA ASP A 26 29.68 2.10 5.75
C ASP A 26 28.34 2.57 5.13
N ARG A 27 28.13 3.88 5.13
CA ARG A 27 26.90 4.47 4.58
C ARG A 27 26.72 4.17 3.09
N ALA A 28 27.79 4.14 2.31
CA ALA A 28 27.74 3.86 0.87
C ALA A 28 27.29 2.42 0.61
N ALA A 29 27.81 1.46 1.37
CA ALA A 29 27.40 0.06 1.28
C ALA A 29 25.92 -0.15 1.68
N PHE A 30 25.45 0.58 2.69
CA PHE A 30 24.03 0.57 3.04
C PHE A 30 23.17 1.13 1.89
N ASP A 31 23.52 2.27 1.33
CA ASP A 31 22.77 2.92 0.24
C ASP A 31 22.76 2.05 -1.03
N GLU A 32 23.85 1.34 -1.32
CA GLU A 32 23.90 0.36 -2.41
C GLU A 32 22.97 -0.83 -2.17
N TRP A 33 23.00 -1.42 -0.97
CA TRP A 33 22.08 -2.49 -0.59
C TRP A 33 20.62 -2.03 -0.65
N TRP A 34 20.32 -0.85 -0.09
CA TRP A 34 18.96 -0.30 -0.11
C TRP A 34 18.45 -0.09 -1.53
N SER A 35 19.28 0.44 -2.42
CA SER A 35 18.95 0.63 -3.84
C SER A 35 18.62 -0.70 -4.53
N LYS A 36 19.41 -1.75 -4.27
CA LYS A 36 19.14 -3.09 -4.82
C LYS A 36 17.82 -3.67 -4.30
N VAL A 37 17.55 -3.54 -3.00
CA VAL A 37 16.30 -4.00 -2.39
C VAL A 37 15.10 -3.22 -2.92
N ALA A 38 15.22 -1.90 -3.08
CA ALA A 38 14.17 -1.08 -3.65
C ALA A 38 13.84 -1.47 -5.10
N VAL A 39 14.87 -1.59 -5.95
CA VAL A 39 14.71 -2.00 -7.36
C VAL A 39 14.09 -3.40 -7.47
N SER A 40 14.50 -4.36 -6.63
CA SER A 40 13.96 -5.73 -6.66
C SER A 40 12.47 -5.82 -6.31
N ARG A 41 11.89 -4.75 -5.79
CA ARG A 41 10.47 -4.66 -5.42
C ARG A 41 9.63 -3.85 -6.38
N LEU A 42 10.26 -3.25 -7.39
CA LEU A 42 9.51 -2.63 -8.47
C LEU A 42 8.75 -3.70 -9.25
N PRO A 43 7.51 -3.41 -9.68
CA PRO A 43 6.81 -4.29 -10.60
C PRO A 43 7.63 -4.51 -11.86
N ASP A 44 7.53 -5.69 -12.43
CA ASP A 44 8.08 -5.93 -13.77
C ASP A 44 7.21 -5.18 -14.78
N PHE A 45 7.78 -4.15 -15.39
CA PHE A 45 7.06 -3.30 -16.35
C PHE A 45 6.83 -3.97 -17.71
N GLU A 46 7.52 -5.08 -17.98
CA GLU A 46 7.34 -5.85 -19.20
C GLU A 46 6.33 -7.00 -19.03
N SER A 47 5.93 -7.27 -17.78
CA SER A 47 4.99 -8.36 -17.48
C SER A 47 3.53 -7.94 -17.65
N THR A 48 2.73 -8.88 -18.16
CA THR A 48 1.27 -8.81 -18.12
C THR A 48 0.79 -9.65 -16.94
N LEU A 49 -0.03 -9.06 -16.07
CA LEU A 49 -0.68 -9.78 -14.99
C LEU A 49 -2.11 -10.13 -15.41
N ASP A 50 -2.37 -11.41 -15.60
CA ASP A 50 -3.72 -11.94 -15.79
C ASP A 50 -4.29 -12.41 -14.45
N VAL A 51 -5.36 -11.77 -13.99
CA VAL A 51 -6.02 -12.09 -12.72
C VAL A 51 -7.18 -13.03 -13.01
N GLN A 52 -7.18 -14.18 -12.35
CA GLN A 52 -8.26 -15.18 -12.49
C GLN A 52 -9.47 -14.75 -11.65
N VAL A 53 -10.45 -14.17 -12.30
CA VAL A 53 -11.77 -13.79 -11.79
C VAL A 53 -12.84 -14.31 -12.75
N GLU A 54 -14.14 -14.11 -12.46
CA GLU A 54 -15.23 -14.67 -13.26
C GLU A 54 -15.14 -14.31 -14.76
N ALA A 55 -14.87 -13.06 -15.10
CA ALA A 55 -14.75 -12.60 -16.48
C ALA A 55 -13.28 -12.34 -16.92
N GLY A 56 -12.35 -12.36 -15.99
CA GLY A 56 -10.93 -12.09 -16.25
C GLY A 56 -10.56 -10.61 -16.23
N VAL A 57 -9.45 -10.31 -15.60
CA VAL A 57 -8.85 -8.98 -15.58
C VAL A 57 -7.42 -9.08 -16.07
N ARG A 58 -7.06 -8.20 -16.97
CA ARG A 58 -5.68 -8.07 -17.46
C ARG A 58 -5.10 -6.72 -17.05
N ILE A 59 -3.94 -6.74 -16.42
CA ILE A 59 -3.17 -5.54 -16.07
C ILE A 59 -1.89 -5.55 -16.90
N VAL A 60 -1.75 -4.57 -17.78
CA VAL A 60 -0.57 -4.38 -18.63
C VAL A 60 0.08 -3.08 -18.23
N ARG A 61 1.41 -3.06 -18.08
CA ARG A 61 2.15 -1.83 -17.81
C ARG A 61 2.83 -1.34 -19.09
N ASP A 62 2.78 -0.03 -19.29
CA ASP A 62 3.52 0.60 -20.39
C ASP A 62 5.01 0.82 -20.01
N ASP A 63 5.77 1.40 -20.94
CA ASP A 63 7.19 1.72 -20.78
C ASP A 63 7.49 2.73 -19.66
N ARG A 64 6.48 3.40 -19.13
CA ARG A 64 6.55 4.32 -17.98
C ARG A 64 6.08 3.66 -16.69
N GLY A 65 5.71 2.37 -16.74
CA GLY A 65 5.18 1.63 -15.61
C GLY A 65 3.74 1.96 -15.27
N ILE A 66 3.00 2.70 -16.12
CA ILE A 66 1.59 3.05 -15.88
C ILE A 66 0.73 1.80 -16.11
N PRO A 67 -0.05 1.36 -15.11
CA PRO A 67 -0.91 0.20 -15.27
C PRO A 67 -2.15 0.53 -16.10
N HIS A 68 -2.41 -0.27 -17.12
CA HIS A 68 -3.64 -0.29 -17.90
C HIS A 68 -4.46 -1.50 -17.47
N VAL A 69 -5.61 -1.26 -16.89
CA VAL A 69 -6.53 -2.30 -16.41
C VAL A 69 -7.60 -2.53 -17.46
N LEU A 70 -7.70 -3.76 -17.96
CA LEU A 70 -8.66 -4.19 -18.96
C LEU A 70 -9.58 -5.24 -18.33
N ALA A 71 -10.89 -5.02 -18.39
CA ALA A 71 -11.90 -5.92 -17.85
C ALA A 71 -13.17 -5.84 -18.69
N GLU A 72 -14.03 -6.87 -18.62
CA GLU A 72 -15.27 -6.94 -19.38
C GLU A 72 -16.47 -6.31 -18.64
N ASN A 73 -16.35 -6.09 -17.33
CA ASN A 73 -17.38 -5.49 -16.49
C ASN A 73 -16.78 -4.60 -15.41
N ASP A 74 -17.61 -3.74 -14.82
CA ASP A 74 -17.17 -2.75 -13.83
C ASP A 74 -16.67 -3.39 -12.53
N THR A 75 -17.25 -4.51 -12.09
CA THR A 75 -16.84 -5.21 -10.87
C THR A 75 -15.39 -5.68 -10.99
N ASP A 76 -15.06 -6.34 -12.08
CA ASP A 76 -13.72 -6.83 -12.38
C ASP A 76 -12.75 -5.68 -12.65
N LEU A 77 -13.22 -4.59 -13.29
CA LEU A 77 -12.43 -3.39 -13.49
C LEU A 77 -11.98 -2.78 -12.16
N PHE A 78 -12.90 -2.64 -11.20
CA PHE A 78 -12.58 -2.11 -9.88
C PHE A 78 -11.69 -3.05 -9.07
N LEU A 79 -11.84 -4.37 -9.18
CA LEU A 79 -10.92 -5.35 -8.60
C LEU A 79 -9.49 -5.17 -9.16
N GLY A 80 -9.35 -5.11 -10.47
CA GLY A 80 -8.05 -4.91 -11.13
C GLY A 80 -7.43 -3.56 -10.78
N PHE A 81 -8.24 -2.51 -10.66
CA PHE A 81 -7.78 -1.19 -10.22
C PHE A 81 -7.28 -1.22 -8.78
N GLY A 82 -8.02 -1.86 -7.85
CA GLY A 82 -7.60 -2.05 -6.47
C GLY A 82 -6.28 -2.82 -6.37
N LEU A 83 -6.13 -3.89 -7.15
CA LEU A 83 -4.90 -4.68 -7.20
C LEU A 83 -3.71 -3.86 -7.73
N ALA A 84 -3.86 -3.11 -8.82
CA ALA A 84 -2.82 -2.23 -9.36
C ALA A 84 -2.41 -1.15 -8.33
N MET A 85 -3.40 -0.54 -7.66
CA MET A 85 -3.15 0.41 -6.58
C MET A 85 -2.41 -0.22 -5.40
N ALA A 86 -2.77 -1.45 -5.01
CA ALA A 86 -2.08 -2.16 -3.94
C ALA A 86 -0.64 -2.50 -4.32
N GLN A 87 -0.38 -2.92 -5.54
CA GLN A 87 0.98 -3.17 -6.01
C GLN A 87 1.88 -1.94 -5.94
N ASP A 88 1.36 -0.77 -6.33
CA ASP A 88 2.16 0.45 -6.44
C ASP A 88 2.14 1.31 -5.18
N ARG A 89 1.06 1.26 -4.40
CA ARG A 89 0.74 2.23 -3.35
C ARG A 89 0.23 1.61 -2.05
N LEU A 90 0.56 0.36 -1.74
CA LEU A 90 0.04 -0.35 -0.56
C LEU A 90 0.25 0.45 0.74
N PHE A 91 1.45 1.01 0.94
CA PHE A 91 1.73 1.82 2.12
C PHE A 91 0.83 3.06 2.17
N GLN A 92 0.63 3.75 1.05
CA GLN A 92 -0.23 4.93 0.98
C GLN A 92 -1.70 4.59 1.27
N LEU A 93 -2.19 3.45 0.76
CA LEU A 93 -3.54 2.95 1.06
C LEU A 93 -3.71 2.67 2.57
N ASP A 94 -2.78 1.93 3.18
CA ASP A 94 -2.83 1.63 4.62
C ASP A 94 -2.70 2.91 5.47
N TYR A 95 -1.80 3.82 5.08
CA TYR A 95 -1.65 5.12 5.74
C TYR A 95 -2.96 5.92 5.74
N LEU A 96 -3.61 6.07 4.57
CA LEU A 96 -4.85 6.82 4.44
C LEU A 96 -6.01 6.14 5.19
N ARG A 97 -6.08 4.80 5.14
CA ARG A 97 -7.04 4.02 5.92
C ARG A 97 -6.87 4.27 7.42
N ARG A 98 -5.64 4.19 7.94
CA ARG A 98 -5.34 4.46 9.35
C ARG A 98 -5.65 5.90 9.72
N LYS A 99 -5.32 6.85 8.86
CA LYS A 99 -5.64 8.26 9.05
C LYS A 99 -7.14 8.48 9.24
N GLY A 100 -7.96 7.90 8.38
CA GLY A 100 -9.42 7.98 8.50
C GLY A 100 -9.98 7.31 9.75
N LEU A 101 -9.36 6.21 10.20
CA LEU A 101 -9.74 5.48 11.40
C LEU A 101 -9.21 6.10 12.71
N GLY A 102 -8.31 7.10 12.64
CA GLY A 102 -7.61 7.64 13.81
C GLY A 102 -6.66 6.62 14.44
N ARG A 103 -5.84 5.96 13.62
CA ARG A 103 -4.91 4.89 13.99
C ARG A 103 -3.50 5.08 13.42
N LEU A 104 -3.12 6.32 13.07
CA LEU A 104 -1.78 6.61 12.56
C LEU A 104 -0.69 6.41 13.61
N ALA A 105 -0.99 6.63 14.88
CA ALA A 105 -0.04 6.44 15.98
C ALA A 105 0.46 4.99 16.08
N GLU A 106 -0.25 4.01 15.51
CA GLU A 106 0.20 2.61 15.47
C GLU A 106 1.46 2.41 14.60
N ILE A 107 1.69 3.31 13.63
CA ILE A 107 2.84 3.24 12.71
C ILE A 107 3.79 4.44 12.83
N LEU A 108 3.32 5.60 13.31
CA LEU A 108 4.11 6.82 13.44
C LEU A 108 4.44 7.18 14.90
N GLY A 109 3.96 6.39 15.87
CA GLY A 109 4.15 6.73 17.28
C GLY A 109 3.48 8.06 17.64
N SER A 110 4.17 8.89 18.43
CA SER A 110 3.68 10.19 18.91
C SER A 110 3.27 11.15 17.79
N ASP A 111 3.92 11.08 16.64
CA ASP A 111 3.68 11.99 15.50
C ASP A 111 2.31 11.78 14.86
N GLY A 112 1.71 10.61 15.06
CA GLY A 112 0.36 10.29 14.60
C GLY A 112 -0.76 10.75 15.53
N LEU A 113 -0.47 11.07 16.79
CA LEU A 113 -1.48 11.27 17.83
C LEU A 113 -2.44 12.44 17.57
N GLU A 114 -1.93 13.58 17.12
CA GLU A 114 -2.76 14.75 16.83
C GLU A 114 -3.78 14.44 15.73
N THR A 115 -3.32 13.82 14.64
CA THR A 115 -4.19 13.41 13.53
C THR A 115 -5.24 12.40 13.99
N ASP A 116 -4.84 11.43 14.83
CA ASP A 116 -5.77 10.43 15.38
C ASP A 116 -6.82 11.05 16.27
N LEU A 117 -6.42 12.01 17.11
CA LEU A 117 -7.35 12.74 17.98
C LEU A 117 -8.39 13.50 17.14
N ILE A 118 -7.96 14.20 16.10
CA ILE A 118 -8.88 14.92 15.20
C ILE A 118 -9.84 13.95 14.51
N ALA A 119 -9.34 12.86 13.92
CA ALA A 119 -10.16 11.88 13.21
C ALA A 119 -11.22 11.23 14.13
N ARG A 120 -10.84 10.92 15.37
CA ARG A 120 -11.73 10.33 16.38
C ARG A 120 -12.74 11.34 16.94
N THR A 121 -12.31 12.59 17.15
CA THR A 121 -13.20 13.67 17.65
C THR A 121 -14.28 13.99 16.61
N VAL A 122 -13.90 14.11 15.34
CA VAL A 122 -14.85 14.28 14.22
C VAL A 122 -15.71 13.04 14.04
N GLY A 123 -15.18 11.86 14.34
CA GLY A 123 -15.86 10.59 14.20
C GLY A 123 -15.93 10.10 12.75
N LEU A 124 -14.83 10.25 12.00
CA LEU A 124 -14.77 9.90 10.57
C LEU A 124 -15.19 8.45 10.29
N ASN A 125 -14.80 7.50 11.14
CA ASN A 125 -15.19 6.11 11.01
C ASN A 125 -16.72 5.90 11.19
N ARG A 126 -17.33 6.63 12.11
CA ARG A 126 -18.79 6.59 12.32
C ARG A 126 -19.54 7.20 11.14
N ILE A 127 -19.03 8.31 10.61
CA ILE A 127 -19.58 8.95 9.41
C ILE A 127 -19.46 7.99 8.21
N ALA A 128 -18.31 7.37 8.01
CA ALA A 128 -18.12 6.38 6.94
C ALA A 128 -19.08 5.19 7.06
N ALA A 129 -19.28 4.65 8.27
CA ALA A 129 -20.23 3.58 8.51
C ALA A 129 -21.69 3.99 8.22
N ALA A 130 -22.07 5.22 8.56
CA ALA A 130 -23.40 5.76 8.25
C ALA A 130 -23.57 5.96 6.72
N HIS A 131 -22.56 6.44 6.04
CA HIS A 131 -22.57 6.56 4.57
C HIS A 131 -22.65 5.18 3.91
N TRP A 132 -21.90 4.20 4.39
CA TRP A 132 -21.94 2.83 3.87
C TRP A 132 -23.36 2.25 3.90
N ALA A 133 -24.09 2.49 4.97
CA ALA A 133 -25.45 1.99 5.15
C ALA A 133 -26.47 2.54 4.12
N VAL A 134 -26.21 3.72 3.56
CA VAL A 134 -27.10 4.40 2.59
C VAL A 134 -26.56 4.40 1.16
N LEU A 135 -25.35 3.83 0.92
CA LEU A 135 -24.80 3.70 -0.43
C LEU A 135 -25.73 2.84 -1.30
N PRO A 136 -25.94 3.24 -2.57
CA PRO A 136 -26.57 2.36 -3.57
C PRO A 136 -25.84 1.01 -3.66
N GLU A 137 -26.59 -0.06 -3.91
CA GLU A 137 -26.03 -1.42 -3.97
C GLU A 137 -24.89 -1.53 -4.98
N GLU A 138 -25.02 -0.92 -6.14
CA GLU A 138 -23.98 -0.89 -7.17
C GLU A 138 -22.70 -0.24 -6.67
N ALA A 139 -22.78 0.94 -6.04
CA ALA A 139 -21.63 1.63 -5.48
C ALA A 139 -20.94 0.83 -4.37
N ARG A 140 -21.73 0.13 -3.54
CA ARG A 140 -21.23 -0.77 -2.49
C ARG A 140 -20.45 -1.93 -3.12
N ARG A 141 -21.04 -2.60 -4.10
CA ARG A 141 -20.40 -3.72 -4.82
C ARG A 141 -19.07 -3.31 -5.46
N LEU A 142 -19.02 -2.17 -6.16
CA LEU A 142 -17.78 -1.67 -6.76
C LEU A 142 -16.71 -1.32 -5.72
N THR A 143 -17.13 -0.74 -4.58
CA THR A 143 -16.20 -0.44 -3.49
C THR A 143 -15.65 -1.71 -2.83
N GLU A 144 -16.48 -2.73 -2.64
CA GLU A 144 -16.07 -4.04 -2.11
C GLU A 144 -15.11 -4.76 -3.06
N SER A 145 -15.34 -4.65 -4.38
CA SER A 145 -14.42 -5.23 -5.38
C SER A 145 -13.06 -4.55 -5.41
N PHE A 146 -13.02 -3.25 -5.13
CA PHE A 146 -11.77 -2.49 -5.06
C PHE A 146 -10.95 -2.82 -3.80
N ALA A 147 -11.59 -3.12 -2.65
CA ALA A 147 -10.96 -3.26 -1.34
C ALA A 147 -10.33 -4.64 -1.09
#